data_69233cbd932fc7864d22547dc502acf2
#
_entry.id   69233cbd932fc7864d22547dc502acf2
#
_cell.length_a   1.000
_cell.length_b   1.000
_cell.length_c   1.000
_cell.angle_alpha   90.00
_cell.angle_beta   90.00
_cell.angle_gamma   90.00
#
_symmetry.space_group_name_H-M   'P 1'
#
loop_
_entity.id
_entity.type
_entity.pdbx_description
1 polymer ?
#
loop_
_entity_poly.entity_id
_entity_poly.type
_entity_poly.pdbx_seq_one_letter_code
_entity_poly.pdbx_strand_id
1 'polypeptide(L)'
;MMRVLITGSAGFIGHHIVAKFLNDTTATIVGLDRLSHSGNLNRIKEILTPETETRYSVVHHDLRSEINEQLSKQLGQFDYILHVAASSHVDRSIDDPLSFVLDNVVGTCNILNFARKQTGLKMFVYFSTDEVFGPAPPGV
;
A
#
# COMPACT_ATOMS: atom_id res chain seq x y z
N MET A 1 -20.20 -1.66 6.20
CA MET A 1 -19.13 -2.69 6.05
C MET A 1 -17.81 -1.95 5.98
N MET A 2 -16.81 -2.37 6.73
CA MET A 2 -15.47 -1.74 6.77
C MET A 2 -14.76 -1.89 5.43
N ARG A 3 -14.23 -0.79 4.87
CA ARG A 3 -13.45 -0.79 3.63
C ARG A 3 -12.02 -0.34 3.89
N VAL A 4 -11.07 -1.11 3.41
CA VAL A 4 -9.64 -0.89 3.63
C VAL A 4 -8.92 -0.77 2.29
N LEU A 5 -8.12 0.29 2.11
CA LEU A 5 -7.18 0.42 1.00
C LEU A 5 -5.79 0.01 1.48
N ILE A 6 -5.13 -0.88 0.73
CA ILE A 6 -3.76 -1.31 1.02
C ILE A 6 -2.91 -1.05 -0.22
N THR A 7 -1.97 -0.12 -0.16
CA THR A 7 -1.02 0.11 -1.25
C THR A 7 0.14 -0.89 -1.16
N GLY A 8 0.66 -1.35 -2.29
CA GLY A 8 1.69 -2.39 -2.31
C GLY A 8 1.16 -3.76 -1.85
N SER A 9 -0.13 -4.01 -2.06
CA SER A 9 -0.84 -5.20 -1.58
C SER A 9 -0.30 -6.53 -2.13
N ALA A 10 0.27 -6.54 -3.32
CA ALA A 10 0.87 -7.72 -3.93
C ALA A 10 2.38 -7.88 -3.59
N GLY A 11 2.94 -6.97 -2.80
CA GLY A 11 4.30 -7.04 -2.28
C GLY A 11 4.47 -8.07 -1.16
N PHE A 12 5.73 -8.25 -0.69
CA PHE A 12 6.05 -9.23 0.34
C PHE A 12 5.32 -8.95 1.67
N ILE A 13 5.33 -7.71 2.17
CA ILE A 13 4.61 -7.36 3.40
C ILE A 13 3.10 -7.23 3.12
N GLY A 14 2.74 -6.59 2.00
CA GLY A 14 1.36 -6.25 1.68
C GLY A 14 0.41 -7.44 1.65
N HIS A 15 0.82 -8.57 1.01
CA HIS A 15 -0.07 -9.74 0.93
C HIS A 15 -0.33 -10.39 2.29
N HIS A 16 0.62 -10.36 3.23
CA HIS A 16 0.39 -10.84 4.60
C HIS A 16 -0.60 -9.96 5.35
N ILE A 17 -0.55 -8.64 5.13
CA ILE A 17 -1.54 -7.72 5.71
C ILE A 17 -2.92 -7.99 5.11
N VAL A 18 -3.03 -8.20 3.79
CA VAL A 18 -4.28 -8.59 3.13
C VAL A 18 -4.81 -9.88 3.76
N ALA A 19 -3.98 -10.93 3.90
CA ALA A 19 -4.37 -12.20 4.50
C ALA A 19 -4.91 -12.01 5.93
N LYS A 20 -4.21 -11.22 6.74
CA LYS A 20 -4.63 -10.94 8.12
C LYS A 20 -6.00 -10.26 8.18
N PHE A 21 -6.22 -9.24 7.39
CA PHE A 21 -7.53 -8.56 7.35
C PHE A 21 -8.65 -9.47 6.86
N LEU A 22 -8.39 -10.30 5.85
CA LEU A 22 -9.39 -11.24 5.33
C LEU A 22 -9.76 -12.32 6.35
N ASN A 23 -8.79 -12.80 7.14
CA ASN A 23 -9.01 -13.84 8.14
C ASN A 23 -9.63 -13.31 9.44
N ASP A 24 -9.17 -12.13 9.90
CA ASP A 24 -9.54 -11.63 11.24
C ASP A 24 -10.74 -10.69 11.20
N THR A 25 -11.19 -10.26 10.03
CA THR A 25 -12.27 -9.27 9.90
C THR A 25 -13.24 -9.63 8.77
N THR A 26 -14.35 -8.90 8.70
CA THR A 26 -15.30 -8.93 7.57
C THR A 26 -15.08 -7.79 6.57
N ALA A 27 -13.92 -7.14 6.59
CA ALA A 27 -13.59 -6.02 5.73
C ALA A 27 -13.60 -6.38 4.24
N THR A 28 -13.95 -5.42 3.41
CA THR A 28 -13.66 -5.42 1.97
C THR A 28 -12.35 -4.69 1.75
N ILE A 29 -11.44 -5.30 1.01
CA ILE A 29 -10.09 -4.80 0.77
C ILE A 29 -9.92 -4.42 -0.70
N VAL A 30 -9.39 -3.25 -0.93
CA VAL A 30 -8.90 -2.83 -2.24
C VAL A 30 -7.38 -2.74 -2.18
N GLY A 31 -6.71 -3.56 -2.96
CA GLY A 31 -5.27 -3.45 -3.19
C GLY A 31 -5.00 -2.39 -4.25
N LEU A 32 -4.05 -1.50 -4.02
CA LEU A 32 -3.53 -0.57 -5.01
C LEU A 32 -2.05 -0.89 -5.25
N ASP A 33 -1.74 -1.40 -6.44
CA ASP A 33 -0.40 -1.91 -6.73
C ASP A 33 -0.02 -1.65 -8.18
N ARG A 34 1.23 -1.30 -8.44
CA ARG A 34 1.74 -1.14 -9.82
C ARG A 34 2.21 -2.45 -10.43
N LEU A 35 2.25 -3.54 -9.65
CA LEU A 35 2.65 -4.88 -10.09
C LEU A 35 4.04 -4.88 -10.75
N SER A 36 4.99 -4.14 -10.18
CA SER A 36 6.39 -4.15 -10.59
C SER A 36 7.06 -5.48 -10.21
N HIS A 37 8.37 -5.58 -10.37
CA HIS A 37 9.14 -6.80 -10.05
C HIS A 37 8.91 -7.37 -8.64
N SER A 38 8.54 -6.56 -7.67
CA SER A 38 8.22 -7.00 -6.29
C SER A 38 6.74 -7.32 -6.08
N GLY A 39 5.85 -6.84 -6.95
CA GLY A 39 4.41 -7.12 -6.91
C GLY A 39 4.07 -8.42 -7.64
N ASN A 40 3.56 -9.42 -6.93
CA ASN A 40 3.24 -10.73 -7.48
C ASN A 40 1.83 -11.16 -7.09
N LEU A 41 0.92 -11.18 -8.07
CA LEU A 41 -0.47 -11.58 -7.86
C LEU A 41 -0.63 -13.06 -7.44
N ASN A 42 0.37 -13.92 -7.67
CA ASN A 42 0.30 -15.29 -7.17
C ASN A 42 0.29 -15.34 -5.64
N ARG A 43 1.00 -14.42 -4.96
CA ARG A 43 0.92 -14.30 -3.50
C ARG A 43 -0.50 -14.00 -3.02
N ILE A 44 -1.23 -13.19 -3.76
CA ILE A 44 -2.64 -12.90 -3.47
C ILE A 44 -3.50 -14.15 -3.71
N LYS A 45 -3.29 -14.86 -4.82
CA LYS A 45 -4.05 -16.09 -5.12
C LYS A 45 -3.85 -17.17 -4.05
N GLU A 46 -2.65 -17.28 -3.49
CA GLU A 46 -2.32 -18.26 -2.45
C GLU A 46 -3.04 -18.01 -1.12
N ILE A 47 -3.42 -16.77 -0.84
CA ILE A 47 -4.10 -16.38 0.41
C ILE A 47 -5.61 -16.25 0.28
N LEU A 48 -6.15 -16.21 -0.95
CA LEU A 48 -7.58 -16.13 -1.20
C LEU A 48 -8.22 -17.52 -1.11
N THR A 49 -9.36 -17.58 -0.46
CA THR A 49 -10.24 -18.74 -0.41
C THR A 49 -11.57 -18.41 -1.12
N PRO A 50 -12.41 -19.40 -1.50
CA PRO A 50 -13.74 -19.12 -2.06
C PRO A 50 -14.60 -18.18 -1.21
N GLU A 51 -14.42 -18.19 0.12
CA GLU A 51 -15.17 -17.34 1.05
C GLU A 51 -14.61 -15.90 1.10
N THR A 52 -13.34 -15.71 0.78
CA THR A 52 -12.67 -14.41 0.92
C THR A 52 -12.42 -13.69 -0.40
N GLU A 53 -12.40 -14.41 -1.53
CA GLU A 53 -12.08 -13.83 -2.84
C GLU A 53 -13.02 -12.69 -3.24
N THR A 54 -14.30 -12.77 -2.86
CA THR A 54 -15.28 -11.70 -3.15
C THR A 54 -15.04 -10.42 -2.35
N ARG A 55 -14.20 -10.49 -1.31
CA ARG A 55 -13.87 -9.36 -0.44
C ARG A 55 -12.56 -8.67 -0.78
N TYR A 56 -11.83 -9.16 -1.78
CA TYR A 56 -10.60 -8.55 -2.27
C TYR A 56 -10.70 -8.16 -3.73
N SER A 57 -10.21 -6.98 -4.05
CA SER A 57 -9.98 -6.56 -5.42
C SER A 57 -8.65 -5.82 -5.52
N VAL A 58 -8.02 -5.87 -6.69
CA VAL A 58 -6.80 -5.13 -6.97
C VAL A 58 -7.04 -4.13 -8.08
N VAL A 59 -6.53 -2.92 -7.87
CA VAL A 59 -6.50 -1.85 -8.87
C VAL A 59 -5.04 -1.60 -9.25
N HIS A 60 -4.75 -1.72 -10.54
CA HIS A 60 -3.43 -1.40 -11.06
C HIS A 60 -3.24 0.12 -11.11
N HIS A 61 -2.27 0.63 -10.35
CA HIS A 61 -1.90 2.05 -10.38
C HIS A 61 -0.49 2.26 -9.85
N ASP A 62 0.26 3.12 -10.52
CA ASP A 62 1.56 3.60 -10.07
C ASP A 62 1.38 4.91 -9.29
N LEU A 63 1.70 4.90 -8.00
CA LEU A 63 1.60 6.06 -7.13
C LEU A 63 2.54 7.21 -7.51
N ARG A 64 3.52 7.00 -8.39
CA ARG A 64 4.28 8.11 -9.01
C ARG A 64 3.36 9.08 -9.74
N SER A 65 2.20 8.59 -10.18
CA SER A 65 1.14 9.37 -10.80
C SER A 65 0.05 9.72 -9.80
N GLU A 66 -0.57 10.87 -9.99
CA GLU A 66 -1.69 11.31 -9.16
C GLU A 66 -2.89 10.34 -9.29
N ILE A 67 -3.56 10.08 -8.16
CA ILE A 67 -4.90 9.46 -8.15
C ILE A 67 -5.89 10.54 -8.61
N ASN A 68 -6.13 10.57 -9.91
CA ASN A 68 -7.02 11.54 -10.53
C ASN A 68 -8.48 11.37 -10.09
N GLU A 69 -9.34 12.30 -10.48
CA GLU A 69 -10.75 12.32 -10.07
C GLU A 69 -11.52 11.06 -10.51
N GLN A 70 -11.24 10.55 -11.71
CA GLN A 70 -11.90 9.35 -12.24
C GLN A 70 -11.52 8.12 -11.41
N LEU A 71 -10.22 7.91 -11.15
CA LEU A 71 -9.73 6.80 -10.32
C LEU A 71 -10.23 6.97 -8.88
N SER A 72 -10.24 8.18 -8.33
CA SER A 72 -10.77 8.47 -7.00
C SER A 72 -12.24 8.09 -6.88
N LYS A 73 -13.05 8.39 -7.89
CA LYS A 73 -14.47 7.97 -7.95
C LYS A 73 -14.62 6.44 -8.03
N GLN A 74 -13.78 5.79 -8.83
CA GLN A 74 -13.76 4.32 -8.95
C GLN A 74 -13.38 3.64 -7.63
N LEU A 75 -12.35 4.15 -6.94
CA LEU A 75 -11.91 3.64 -5.64
C LEU A 75 -12.96 3.87 -4.55
N GLY A 76 -13.64 5.02 -4.56
CA GLY A 76 -14.65 5.39 -3.58
C GLY A 76 -14.05 5.79 -2.22
N GLN A 77 -14.82 5.59 -1.15
CA GLN A 77 -14.44 5.97 0.22
C GLN A 77 -13.91 4.77 1.01
N PHE A 78 -12.98 5.03 1.92
CA PHE A 78 -12.36 4.04 2.78
C PHE A 78 -12.43 4.46 4.25
N ASP A 79 -12.56 3.46 5.13
CA ASP A 79 -12.43 3.65 6.58
C ASP A 79 -10.97 3.70 7.01
N TYR A 80 -10.10 2.91 6.34
CA TYR A 80 -8.68 2.79 6.65
C TYR A 80 -7.87 2.77 5.37
N ILE A 81 -6.69 3.42 5.42
CA ILE A 81 -5.69 3.35 4.36
C ILE A 81 -4.37 2.90 5.00
N LEU A 82 -3.83 1.79 4.51
CA LEU A 82 -2.51 1.28 4.88
C LEU A 82 -1.55 1.50 3.72
N HIS A 83 -0.60 2.40 3.90
CA HIS A 83 0.40 2.71 2.89
C HIS A 83 1.67 1.89 3.13
N VAL A 84 1.78 0.79 2.36
CA VAL A 84 2.86 -0.20 2.43
C VAL A 84 3.77 -0.13 1.19
N ALA A 85 3.27 0.46 0.10
CA ALA A 85 4.03 0.62 -1.13
C ALA A 85 5.26 1.49 -0.90
N ALA A 86 6.44 0.91 -1.11
CA ALA A 86 7.72 1.61 -1.03
C ALA A 86 8.78 0.84 -1.82
N SER A 87 9.84 1.54 -2.25
CA SER A 87 11.11 0.94 -2.65
C SER A 87 12.03 0.90 -1.45
N SER A 88 12.53 -0.30 -1.07
CA SER A 88 13.23 -0.55 0.21
C SER A 88 14.65 -1.13 0.06
N HIS A 89 15.14 -1.34 -1.15
CA HIS A 89 16.48 -1.91 -1.38
C HIS A 89 17.57 -0.84 -1.29
N VAL A 90 18.40 -0.89 -0.24
CA VAL A 90 19.47 0.09 0.02
C VAL A 90 20.43 0.22 -1.16
N ASP A 91 21.03 -0.88 -1.64
CA ASP A 91 22.02 -0.85 -2.75
C ASP A 91 21.44 -0.20 -4.01
N ARG A 92 20.19 -0.54 -4.36
CA ARG A 92 19.51 0.09 -5.50
C ARG A 92 19.24 1.58 -5.29
N SER A 93 19.05 2.02 -4.04
CA SER A 93 18.82 3.44 -3.75
C SER A 93 20.08 4.29 -3.98
N ILE A 94 21.27 3.67 -3.86
CA ILE A 94 22.55 4.31 -4.16
C ILE A 94 22.73 4.43 -5.66
N ASP A 95 22.40 3.38 -6.41
CA ASP A 95 22.55 3.35 -7.86
C ASP A 95 21.51 4.21 -8.60
N ASP A 96 20.26 4.25 -8.12
CA ASP A 96 19.16 5.01 -8.73
C ASP A 96 18.31 5.73 -7.65
N PRO A 97 18.86 6.77 -7.02
CA PRO A 97 18.18 7.50 -5.95
C PRO A 97 16.90 8.20 -6.43
N LEU A 98 16.84 8.62 -7.71
CA LEU A 98 15.68 9.31 -8.25
C LEU A 98 14.44 8.42 -8.27
N SER A 99 14.57 7.15 -8.66
CA SER A 99 13.46 6.19 -8.61
C SER A 99 12.92 6.02 -7.19
N PHE A 100 13.80 6.01 -6.18
CA PHE A 100 13.38 5.92 -4.77
C PHE A 100 12.65 7.19 -4.30
N VAL A 101 13.10 8.37 -4.72
CA VAL A 101 12.38 9.63 -4.44
C VAL A 101 10.99 9.60 -5.08
N LEU A 102 10.89 9.16 -6.34
CA LEU A 102 9.60 9.06 -7.02
C LEU A 102 8.67 8.06 -6.34
N ASP A 103 9.17 6.92 -5.92
CA ASP A 103 8.37 5.90 -5.23
C ASP A 103 7.98 6.34 -3.81
N ASN A 104 8.95 6.75 -3.00
CA ASN A 104 8.74 6.90 -1.57
C ASN A 104 8.30 8.31 -1.17
N VAL A 105 8.67 9.35 -1.92
CA VAL A 105 8.28 10.73 -1.63
C VAL A 105 7.07 11.13 -2.47
N VAL A 106 7.17 11.06 -3.79
CA VAL A 106 6.07 11.47 -4.68
C VAL A 106 4.88 10.53 -4.49
N GLY A 107 5.12 9.21 -4.46
CA GLY A 107 4.08 8.21 -4.23
C GLY A 107 3.35 8.40 -2.90
N THR A 108 4.09 8.66 -1.83
CA THR A 108 3.50 8.98 -0.52
C THR A 108 2.70 10.29 -0.55
N CYS A 109 3.21 11.32 -1.22
CA CYS A 109 2.47 12.57 -1.39
C CYS A 109 1.14 12.36 -2.11
N ASN A 110 1.13 11.57 -3.16
CA ASN A 110 -0.07 11.28 -3.96
C ASN A 110 -1.14 10.51 -3.16
N ILE A 111 -0.73 9.49 -2.38
CA ILE A 111 -1.70 8.76 -1.54
C ILE A 111 -2.19 9.61 -0.36
N LEU A 112 -1.37 10.49 0.21
CA LEU A 112 -1.81 11.44 1.23
C LEU A 112 -2.79 12.47 0.65
N ASN A 113 -2.56 12.94 -0.60
CA ASN A 113 -3.49 13.82 -1.30
C ASN A 113 -4.84 13.14 -1.56
N PHE A 114 -4.85 11.84 -1.83
CA PHE A 114 -6.08 11.05 -1.91
C PHE A 114 -6.73 10.91 -0.54
N ALA A 115 -5.95 10.54 0.48
CA ALA A 115 -6.43 10.32 1.84
C ALA A 115 -7.13 11.56 2.43
N ARG A 116 -6.56 12.77 2.26
CA ARG A 116 -7.16 14.01 2.78
C ARG A 116 -8.53 14.39 2.17
N LYS A 117 -8.88 13.78 1.02
CA LYS A 117 -10.17 13.96 0.36
C LYS A 117 -11.23 12.93 0.83
N GLN A 118 -10.83 11.97 1.69
CA GLN A 118 -11.73 10.95 2.23
C GLN A 118 -12.50 11.51 3.42
N THR A 119 -13.81 11.62 3.31
CA THR A 119 -14.66 12.25 4.36
C THR A 119 -14.88 11.32 5.55
N GLY A 120 -14.79 10.01 5.37
CA GLY A 120 -15.04 8.99 6.40
C GLY A 120 -13.79 8.25 6.88
N LEU A 121 -12.59 8.70 6.52
CA LEU A 121 -11.34 8.06 6.89
C LEU A 121 -11.12 8.11 8.40
N LYS A 122 -11.00 6.94 9.03
CA LYS A 122 -10.75 6.81 10.47
C LYS A 122 -9.27 6.84 10.80
N MET A 123 -8.43 6.25 9.92
CA MET A 123 -6.98 6.20 10.13
C MET A 123 -6.24 6.00 8.82
N PHE A 124 -5.11 6.69 8.70
CA PHE A 124 -4.06 6.45 7.71
C PHE A 124 -2.84 5.88 8.43
N VAL A 125 -2.38 4.70 8.03
CA VAL A 125 -1.20 4.03 8.59
C VAL A 125 -0.11 4.04 7.54
N TYR A 126 1.04 4.64 7.86
CA TYR A 126 2.22 4.64 7.02
C TYR A 126 3.28 3.67 7.56
N PHE A 127 3.69 2.73 6.73
CA PHE A 127 4.77 1.80 7.04
C PHE A 127 6.10 2.46 6.74
N SER A 128 6.72 3.00 7.78
CA SER A 128 8.04 3.61 7.74
C SER A 128 9.12 2.60 8.16
N THR A 129 10.34 3.06 8.32
CA THR A 129 11.52 2.28 8.72
C THR A 129 12.26 2.99 9.85
N ASP A 130 13.02 2.25 10.63
CA ASP A 130 13.92 2.77 11.65
C ASP A 130 15.07 3.59 11.08
N GLU A 131 15.46 3.36 9.84
CA GLU A 131 16.51 4.12 9.14
C GLU A 131 16.24 5.63 9.08
N VAL A 132 14.98 6.07 9.22
CA VAL A 132 14.64 7.50 9.29
C VAL A 132 15.24 8.20 10.52
N PHE A 133 15.60 7.44 11.54
CA PHE A 133 16.24 7.96 12.75
C PHE A 133 17.77 7.92 12.69
N GLY A 134 18.35 7.32 11.65
CA GLY A 134 19.78 7.08 11.53
C GLY A 134 20.29 5.94 12.42
N PRO A 135 21.62 5.73 12.48
CA PRO A 135 22.19 4.65 13.28
C PRO A 135 21.96 4.88 14.77
N ALA A 136 21.63 3.79 15.49
CA ALA A 136 21.50 3.83 16.94
C ALA A 136 22.83 4.27 17.60
N PRO A 137 22.78 5.09 18.66
CA PRO A 137 23.98 5.42 19.43
C PRO A 137 24.66 4.15 19.97
N PRO A 138 26.00 4.12 20.10
CA PRO A 138 26.67 2.99 20.73
C PRO A 138 26.13 2.69 22.12
N GLY A 139 25.70 1.47 22.40
CA GLY A 139 25.23 1.03 23.71
C GLY A 139 23.72 1.18 23.98
N VAL A 140 22.92 1.45 22.95
CA VAL A 140 21.45 1.45 23.02
C VAL A 140 20.90 0.19 22.34
#